data_881e84520f7b7200fa1e2d25b18be95d
#
_entry.id   881e84520f7b7200fa1e2d25b18be95d
#
_cell.length_a   1.000
_cell.length_b   1.000
_cell.length_c   1.000
_cell.angle_alpha   90.00
_cell.angle_beta   90.00
_cell.angle_gamma   90.00
#
_symmetry.space_group_name_H-M   'P 1'
#
loop_
_entity.id
_entity.type
_entity.pdbx_description
1 polymer ?
#
loop_
_entity_poly.entity_id
_entity_poly.type
_entity_poly.pdbx_seq_one_letter_code
_entity_poly.pdbx_strand_id
1 'polypeptide(L)'
;MQALARQFRHLRHSPEIATHLLQLAKAVVAATVSWWVVVEFFDSQVPFLAPWMALVTVYPTVYQSLFRGVQSLVMSWLGVGLSFVVGYFLGVNLWTFGLALLVGMLCGLLPGLRKEGTTMATTAIFVLSSAFMGEDLLVVDRIVEVGIGVAVGVAVNALLVPPLQDQQAAWYIDSANRKIGEVLIDMADEFSGSWETTQADDWHDRTKTMSENLSSAWQAVRAAKESHRFNLRRHLPGPRKQRRGGRLLLDDVGGDASYQQILERTDEAVTHLRHLTRTLREATYADSRWDDQFRRRWSDIVRNAGHAIADPSIDVSPCHDQLLELAEDMSGDVDLPAQHWPLYGSLISSMLHIVVITGDVASTRRTRG
;
A
#
# COMPACT_ATOMS: atom_id res chain seq x y z
N MET A 1 -18.80 -26.53 -5.67
CA MET A 1 -19.05 -25.91 -4.37
C MET A 1 -17.86 -25.94 -3.43
N GLN A 2 -17.10 -27.02 -3.29
CA GLN A 2 -15.93 -27.11 -2.40
C GLN A 2 -14.74 -26.21 -2.82
N ALA A 3 -14.53 -25.97 -4.11
CA ALA A 3 -13.48 -25.08 -4.62
C ALA A 3 -13.77 -23.60 -4.26
N LEU A 4 -15.01 -23.15 -4.40
CA LEU A 4 -15.47 -21.82 -3.97
C LEU A 4 -15.33 -21.63 -2.45
N ALA A 5 -15.66 -22.65 -1.65
CA ALA A 5 -15.53 -22.59 -0.19
C ALA A 5 -14.05 -22.54 0.29
N ARG A 6 -13.10 -23.13 -0.44
CA ARG A 6 -11.66 -22.99 -0.18
C ARG A 6 -11.15 -21.59 -0.57
N GLN A 7 -11.59 -21.07 -1.70
CA GLN A 7 -11.27 -19.73 -2.17
C GLN A 7 -11.80 -18.66 -1.21
N PHE A 8 -13.03 -18.80 -0.70
CA PHE A 8 -13.59 -17.91 0.33
C PHE A 8 -12.87 -18.01 1.68
N ARG A 9 -12.32 -19.18 2.05
CA ARG A 9 -11.52 -19.33 3.28
C ARG A 9 -10.17 -18.63 3.18
N HIS A 10 -9.48 -18.70 2.05
CA HIS A 10 -8.24 -17.95 1.79
C HIS A 10 -8.49 -16.43 1.74
N LEU A 11 -9.60 -15.99 1.16
CA LEU A 11 -10.02 -14.58 1.10
C LEU A 11 -10.31 -13.99 2.49
N ARG A 12 -10.79 -14.81 3.43
CA ARG A 12 -11.16 -14.36 4.78
C ARG A 12 -9.95 -14.03 5.67
N HIS A 13 -8.75 -14.46 5.31
CA HIS A 13 -7.52 -14.25 6.08
C HIS A 13 -6.59 -13.21 5.45
N SER A 14 -6.94 -12.61 4.31
CA SER A 14 -6.16 -11.52 3.74
C SER A 14 -6.58 -10.19 4.40
N PRO A 15 -5.65 -9.49 5.08
CA PRO A 15 -5.94 -8.21 5.74
C PRO A 15 -6.39 -7.13 4.75
N GLU A 16 -6.10 -7.29 3.46
CA GLU A 16 -6.56 -6.41 2.39
C GLU A 16 -8.08 -6.41 2.26
N ILE A 17 -8.71 -7.60 2.25
CA ILE A 17 -10.17 -7.72 2.12
C ILE A 17 -10.87 -7.14 3.35
N ALA A 18 -10.34 -7.41 4.54
CA ALA A 18 -10.88 -6.85 5.77
C ALA A 18 -10.83 -5.31 5.75
N THR A 19 -9.74 -4.73 5.24
CA THR A 19 -9.58 -3.28 5.11
C THR A 19 -10.56 -2.69 4.08
N HIS A 20 -10.70 -3.34 2.92
CA HIS A 20 -11.68 -2.91 1.90
C HIS A 20 -13.13 -3.01 2.40
N LEU A 21 -13.50 -4.10 3.07
CA LEU A 21 -14.84 -4.26 3.65
C LEU A 21 -15.12 -3.20 4.72
N LEU A 22 -14.14 -2.92 5.58
CA LEU A 22 -14.27 -1.86 6.59
C LEU A 22 -14.42 -0.48 5.94
N GLN A 23 -13.69 -0.21 4.88
CA GLN A 23 -13.77 1.04 4.13
C GLN A 23 -15.15 1.21 3.48
N LEU A 24 -15.68 0.14 2.87
CA LEU A 24 -17.04 0.10 2.34
C LEU A 24 -18.08 0.33 3.46
N ALA A 25 -17.94 -0.35 4.60
CA ALA A 25 -18.84 -0.16 5.74
C ALA A 25 -18.83 1.30 6.24
N LYS A 26 -17.65 1.92 6.37
CA LYS A 26 -17.51 3.32 6.74
C LYS A 26 -18.20 4.25 5.75
N ALA A 27 -18.02 4.02 4.45
CA ALA A 27 -18.61 4.83 3.41
C ALA A 27 -20.15 4.73 3.43
N VAL A 28 -20.69 3.52 3.62
CA VAL A 28 -22.14 3.30 3.75
C VAL A 28 -22.68 3.99 5.00
N VAL A 29 -22.03 3.83 6.16
CA VAL A 29 -22.44 4.49 7.41
C VAL A 29 -22.41 6.02 7.25
N ALA A 30 -21.32 6.56 6.69
CA ALA A 30 -21.19 8.00 6.47
C ALA A 30 -22.30 8.56 5.57
N ALA A 31 -22.60 7.89 4.45
CA ALA A 31 -23.63 8.30 3.53
C ALA A 31 -25.04 8.22 4.18
N THR A 32 -25.31 7.13 4.91
CA THR A 32 -26.61 6.94 5.58
C THR A 32 -26.83 7.96 6.69
N VAL A 33 -25.82 8.20 7.52
CA VAL A 33 -25.88 9.21 8.60
C VAL A 33 -26.03 10.62 8.00
N SER A 34 -25.28 10.93 6.95
CA SER A 34 -25.35 12.20 6.26
C SER A 34 -26.74 12.45 5.66
N TRP A 35 -27.34 11.45 5.03
CA TRP A 35 -28.70 11.51 4.50
C TRP A 35 -29.71 11.76 5.63
N TRP A 36 -29.62 11.01 6.72
CA TRP A 36 -30.50 11.15 7.88
C TRP A 36 -30.41 12.55 8.52
N VAL A 37 -29.19 13.09 8.70
CA VAL A 37 -28.99 14.42 9.28
C VAL A 37 -29.64 15.49 8.42
N VAL A 38 -29.49 15.43 7.10
CA VAL A 38 -30.03 16.45 6.20
C VAL A 38 -31.55 16.39 6.11
N VAL A 39 -32.15 15.21 6.14
CA VAL A 39 -33.61 15.05 6.13
C VAL A 39 -34.23 15.51 7.45
N GLU A 40 -33.67 15.05 8.59
CA GLU A 40 -34.28 15.28 9.91
C GLU A 40 -34.09 16.70 10.44
N PHE A 41 -32.93 17.34 10.16
CA PHE A 41 -32.58 18.63 10.73
C PHE A 41 -32.73 19.81 9.77
N PHE A 42 -32.74 19.55 8.46
CA PHE A 42 -32.76 20.61 7.43
C PHE A 42 -33.94 20.51 6.47
N ASP A 43 -34.89 19.58 6.68
CA ASP A 43 -36.09 19.38 5.85
C ASP A 43 -35.79 19.35 4.34
N SER A 44 -34.62 18.89 3.92
CA SER A 44 -34.25 18.86 2.51
C SER A 44 -35.13 17.88 1.74
N GLN A 45 -35.77 18.37 0.69
CA GLN A 45 -36.67 17.58 -0.15
C GLN A 45 -35.90 16.64 -1.09
N VAL A 46 -34.65 16.98 -1.44
CA VAL A 46 -33.80 16.19 -2.35
C VAL A 46 -32.40 16.05 -1.76
N PRO A 47 -32.23 15.22 -0.72
CA PRO A 47 -30.98 15.11 0.06
C PRO A 47 -29.92 14.24 -0.65
N PHE A 48 -29.54 14.57 -1.89
CA PHE A 48 -28.58 13.80 -2.67
C PHE A 48 -27.13 14.23 -2.43
N LEU A 49 -26.86 15.53 -2.34
CA LEU A 49 -25.50 16.06 -2.29
C LEU A 49 -24.78 15.67 -1.00
N ALA A 50 -25.48 15.63 0.12
CA ALA A 50 -24.86 15.27 1.40
C ALA A 50 -24.35 13.81 1.45
N PRO A 51 -25.15 12.77 1.15
CA PRO A 51 -24.65 11.39 1.10
C PRO A 51 -23.59 11.19 0.01
N TRP A 52 -23.74 11.87 -1.15
CA TRP A 52 -22.71 11.82 -2.19
C TRP A 52 -21.37 12.36 -1.70
N MET A 53 -21.36 13.52 -1.06
CA MET A 53 -20.16 14.13 -0.52
C MET A 53 -19.57 13.33 0.63
N ALA A 54 -20.39 12.71 1.47
CA ALA A 54 -19.92 11.80 2.50
C ALA A 54 -19.19 10.59 1.91
N LEU A 55 -19.72 9.97 0.85
CA LEU A 55 -19.09 8.87 0.13
C LEU A 55 -17.73 9.28 -0.46
N VAL A 56 -17.67 10.42 -1.14
CA VAL A 56 -16.44 10.91 -1.80
C VAL A 56 -15.37 11.30 -0.78
N THR A 57 -15.76 11.67 0.45
CA THR A 57 -14.85 12.16 1.50
C THR A 57 -14.25 11.03 2.35
N VAL A 58 -14.78 9.81 2.33
CA VAL A 58 -14.25 8.68 3.10
C VAL A 58 -13.03 8.09 2.40
N TYR A 59 -11.84 8.40 2.93
CA TYR A 59 -10.55 7.89 2.47
C TYR A 59 -9.92 6.93 3.47
N PRO A 60 -8.87 6.17 3.09
CA PRO A 60 -8.18 5.24 3.98
C PRO A 60 -7.62 5.89 5.25
N THR A 61 -7.21 7.16 5.18
CA THR A 61 -6.68 7.90 6.33
C THR A 61 -7.53 9.13 6.66
N VAL A 62 -7.57 9.49 7.94
CA VAL A 62 -8.30 10.69 8.42
C VAL A 62 -7.72 11.96 7.81
N TYR A 63 -6.39 12.02 7.65
CA TYR A 63 -5.72 13.15 7.01
C TYR A 63 -6.15 13.32 5.56
N GLN A 64 -6.14 12.24 4.79
CA GLN A 64 -6.59 12.29 3.39
C GLN A 64 -8.07 12.65 3.30
N SER A 65 -8.91 12.13 4.19
CA SER A 65 -10.33 12.52 4.25
C SER A 65 -10.50 14.01 4.55
N LEU A 66 -9.75 14.55 5.49
CA LEU A 66 -9.84 15.98 5.83
C LEU A 66 -9.35 16.84 4.67
N PHE A 67 -8.15 16.59 4.17
CA PHE A 67 -7.53 17.41 3.13
C PHE A 67 -8.32 17.37 1.82
N ARG A 68 -8.68 16.16 1.36
CA ARG A 68 -9.50 16.00 0.16
C ARG A 68 -10.94 16.43 0.38
N GLY A 69 -11.49 16.22 1.58
CA GLY A 69 -12.81 16.71 1.94
C GLY A 69 -12.92 18.22 1.78
N VAL A 70 -11.91 18.98 2.24
CA VAL A 70 -11.85 20.45 2.04
C VAL A 70 -11.73 20.80 0.55
N GLN A 71 -10.90 20.08 -0.21
CA GLN A 71 -10.80 20.30 -1.65
C GLN A 71 -12.11 20.02 -2.37
N SER A 72 -12.76 18.88 -2.10
CA SER A 72 -14.05 18.51 -2.68
C SER A 72 -15.16 19.49 -2.28
N LEU A 73 -15.13 20.00 -1.03
CA LEU A 73 -16.06 21.03 -0.56
C LEU A 73 -15.93 22.31 -1.37
N VAL A 74 -14.72 22.83 -1.56
CA VAL A 74 -14.47 24.04 -2.36
C VAL A 74 -14.91 23.83 -3.81
N MET A 75 -14.57 22.68 -4.40
CA MET A 75 -14.93 22.39 -5.79
C MET A 75 -16.45 22.20 -5.96
N SER A 76 -17.13 21.61 -5.00
CA SER A 76 -18.59 21.48 -5.03
C SER A 76 -19.27 22.84 -4.89
N TRP A 77 -18.78 23.72 -4.02
CA TRP A 77 -19.30 25.08 -3.92
C TRP A 77 -19.11 25.87 -5.20
N LEU A 78 -17.96 25.71 -5.86
CA LEU A 78 -17.72 26.30 -7.18
C LEU A 78 -18.68 25.70 -8.23
N GLY A 79 -19.00 24.40 -8.14
CA GLY A 79 -19.98 23.74 -8.98
C GLY A 79 -21.40 24.28 -8.79
N VAL A 80 -21.83 24.48 -7.54
CA VAL A 80 -23.10 25.14 -7.20
C VAL A 80 -23.15 26.56 -7.76
N GLY A 81 -22.10 27.36 -7.53
CA GLY A 81 -21.99 28.73 -8.05
C GLY A 81 -22.03 28.79 -9.59
N LEU A 82 -21.31 27.88 -10.25
CA LEU A 82 -21.33 27.74 -11.70
C LEU A 82 -22.74 27.45 -12.22
N SER A 83 -23.43 26.51 -11.58
CA SER A 83 -24.79 26.11 -11.96
C SER A 83 -25.78 27.28 -11.80
N PHE A 84 -25.64 28.04 -10.71
CA PHE A 84 -26.45 29.22 -10.47
C PHE A 84 -26.24 30.27 -11.58
N VAL A 85 -24.99 30.59 -11.90
CA VAL A 85 -24.68 31.56 -12.95
C VAL A 85 -25.20 31.09 -14.31
N VAL A 86 -24.95 29.83 -14.68
CA VAL A 86 -25.40 29.27 -15.93
C VAL A 86 -26.94 29.21 -16.00
N GLY A 87 -27.58 28.74 -14.94
CA GLY A 87 -29.05 28.64 -14.89
C GLY A 87 -29.76 29.98 -14.94
N TYR A 88 -29.19 30.99 -14.22
CA TYR A 88 -29.78 32.32 -14.15
C TYR A 88 -29.63 33.14 -15.45
N PHE A 89 -28.44 33.12 -16.08
CA PHE A 89 -28.16 33.96 -17.25
C PHE A 89 -28.45 33.29 -18.60
N LEU A 90 -28.25 31.97 -18.69
CA LEU A 90 -28.38 31.22 -19.95
C LEU A 90 -29.60 30.30 -20.00
N GLY A 91 -30.25 30.10 -18.83
CA GLY A 91 -31.35 29.12 -18.70
C GLY A 91 -30.82 27.67 -18.72
N VAL A 92 -31.70 26.72 -18.41
CA VAL A 92 -31.35 25.28 -18.36
C VAL A 92 -31.74 24.62 -19.67
N ASN A 93 -30.77 24.26 -20.49
CA ASN A 93 -30.96 23.53 -21.75
C ASN A 93 -29.75 22.62 -22.02
N LEU A 94 -29.79 21.80 -23.07
CA LEU A 94 -28.76 20.84 -23.41
C LEU A 94 -27.37 21.50 -23.58
N TRP A 95 -27.31 22.68 -24.17
CA TRP A 95 -26.03 23.36 -24.43
C TRP A 95 -25.40 23.95 -23.16
N THR A 96 -26.24 24.51 -22.28
CA THR A 96 -25.78 25.07 -21.01
C THR A 96 -25.34 23.95 -20.05
N PHE A 97 -26.01 22.80 -20.10
CA PHE A 97 -25.60 21.60 -19.39
C PHE A 97 -24.21 21.12 -19.84
N GLY A 98 -23.99 21.02 -21.18
CA GLY A 98 -22.68 20.67 -21.74
C GLY A 98 -21.58 21.69 -21.41
N LEU A 99 -21.93 22.99 -21.38
CA LEU A 99 -21.01 24.06 -21.00
C LEU A 99 -20.56 23.93 -19.52
N ALA A 100 -21.49 23.70 -18.62
CA ALA A 100 -21.20 23.51 -17.18
C ALA A 100 -20.29 22.30 -16.94
N LEU A 101 -20.54 21.19 -17.66
CA LEU A 101 -19.65 20.02 -17.66
C LEU A 101 -18.24 20.37 -18.12
N LEU A 102 -18.14 21.04 -19.27
CA LEU A 102 -16.84 21.41 -19.85
C LEU A 102 -16.04 22.28 -18.88
N VAL A 103 -16.67 23.33 -18.33
CA VAL A 103 -16.01 24.24 -17.37
C VAL A 103 -15.60 23.48 -16.10
N GLY A 104 -16.47 22.63 -15.54
CA GLY A 104 -16.16 21.83 -14.36
C GLY A 104 -14.95 20.91 -14.58
N MET A 105 -14.89 20.24 -15.72
CA MET A 105 -13.77 19.37 -16.05
C MET A 105 -12.47 20.16 -16.35
N LEU A 106 -12.55 21.32 -16.99
CA LEU A 106 -11.40 22.19 -17.25
C LEU A 106 -10.78 22.71 -15.93
N CYS A 107 -11.60 23.02 -14.93
CA CYS A 107 -11.10 23.37 -13.60
C CYS A 107 -10.26 22.25 -12.96
N GLY A 108 -10.54 20.99 -13.31
CA GLY A 108 -9.73 19.85 -12.90
C GLY A 108 -8.33 19.78 -13.54
N LEU A 109 -8.03 20.60 -14.56
CA LEU A 109 -6.68 20.68 -15.14
C LEU A 109 -5.72 21.55 -14.31
N LEU A 110 -6.24 22.32 -13.35
CA LEU A 110 -5.42 23.15 -12.48
C LEU A 110 -4.51 22.29 -11.59
N PRO A 111 -3.23 22.65 -11.42
CA PRO A 111 -2.31 21.93 -10.57
C PRO A 111 -2.81 21.93 -9.11
N GLY A 112 -2.89 20.75 -8.50
CA GLY A 112 -3.44 20.55 -7.16
C GLY A 112 -4.93 20.17 -7.09
N LEU A 113 -5.72 20.39 -8.17
CA LEU A 113 -7.16 20.08 -8.22
C LEU A 113 -7.52 18.98 -9.22
N ARG A 114 -6.52 18.34 -9.79
CA ARG A 114 -6.63 17.38 -10.90
C ARG A 114 -7.62 16.23 -10.68
N LYS A 115 -7.85 15.87 -9.43
CA LYS A 115 -8.78 14.78 -9.08
C LYS A 115 -10.21 15.26 -8.73
N GLU A 116 -10.38 16.56 -8.55
CA GLU A 116 -11.62 17.16 -8.03
C GLU A 116 -12.48 17.84 -9.13
N GLY A 117 -11.99 17.92 -10.37
CA GLY A 117 -12.76 18.46 -11.49
C GLY A 117 -14.07 17.67 -11.75
N THR A 118 -14.02 16.35 -11.57
CA THR A 118 -15.21 15.49 -11.64
C THR A 118 -16.22 15.85 -10.56
N THR A 119 -15.79 16.17 -9.35
CA THR A 119 -16.66 16.57 -8.24
C THR A 119 -17.40 17.87 -8.57
N MET A 120 -16.70 18.88 -9.09
CA MET A 120 -17.30 20.13 -9.55
C MET A 120 -18.34 19.90 -10.66
N ALA A 121 -17.96 19.12 -11.69
CA ALA A 121 -18.86 18.80 -12.81
C ALA A 121 -20.11 18.03 -12.34
N THR A 122 -19.94 17.02 -11.50
CA THR A 122 -21.06 16.22 -10.95
C THR A 122 -22.02 17.07 -10.12
N THR A 123 -21.48 17.96 -9.27
CA THR A 123 -22.29 18.88 -8.48
C THR A 123 -23.05 19.85 -9.38
N ALA A 124 -22.37 20.40 -10.40
CA ALA A 124 -23.01 21.31 -11.36
C ALA A 124 -24.16 20.65 -12.13
N ILE A 125 -23.94 19.42 -12.61
CA ILE A 125 -24.98 18.64 -13.29
C ILE A 125 -26.20 18.43 -12.37
N PHE A 126 -25.94 18.03 -11.14
CA PHE A 126 -27.01 17.72 -10.22
C PHE A 126 -27.88 18.95 -9.92
N VAL A 127 -27.23 20.10 -9.64
CA VAL A 127 -27.94 21.35 -9.36
C VAL A 127 -28.74 21.84 -10.59
N LEU A 128 -28.17 21.74 -11.80
CA LEU A 128 -28.89 22.11 -13.03
C LEU A 128 -30.06 21.15 -13.32
N SER A 129 -29.91 19.86 -13.02
CA SER A 129 -30.97 18.87 -13.22
C SER A 129 -32.11 19.09 -12.26
N SER A 130 -31.90 19.45 -10.99
CA SER A 130 -32.97 19.77 -10.05
C SER A 130 -33.71 21.06 -10.45
N ALA A 131 -32.98 22.07 -10.94
CA ALA A 131 -33.60 23.29 -11.48
C ALA A 131 -34.45 23.02 -12.73
N PHE A 132 -34.07 22.09 -13.60
CA PHE A 132 -34.86 21.68 -14.77
C PHE A 132 -36.15 21.00 -14.36
N MET A 133 -36.17 20.31 -13.22
CA MET A 133 -37.39 19.68 -12.67
C MET A 133 -38.37 20.66 -11.99
N GLY A 134 -38.04 21.95 -11.98
CA GLY A 134 -38.88 23.01 -11.42
C GLY A 134 -38.74 23.24 -9.92
N GLU A 135 -37.67 22.71 -9.34
CA GLU A 135 -37.26 22.98 -7.96
C GLU A 135 -36.59 24.36 -7.86
N ASP A 136 -36.90 25.12 -6.83
CA ASP A 136 -36.24 26.40 -6.57
C ASP A 136 -34.72 26.19 -6.37
N LEU A 137 -33.91 27.01 -7.05
CA LEU A 137 -32.45 27.03 -6.93
C LEU A 137 -32.04 27.66 -5.59
N LEU A 138 -32.32 26.97 -4.50
CA LEU A 138 -31.86 27.38 -3.16
C LEU A 138 -30.38 27.05 -3.02
N VAL A 139 -29.50 27.96 -3.48
CA VAL A 139 -28.06 27.83 -3.49
C VAL A 139 -27.53 27.58 -2.06
N VAL A 140 -28.13 28.22 -1.07
CA VAL A 140 -27.71 28.10 0.33
C VAL A 140 -27.92 26.68 0.84
N ASP A 141 -29.06 26.06 0.55
CA ASP A 141 -29.35 24.70 1.00
C ASP A 141 -28.36 23.69 0.38
N ARG A 142 -28.01 23.87 -0.88
CA ARG A 142 -27.03 23.03 -1.57
C ARG A 142 -25.61 23.18 -0.99
N ILE A 143 -25.21 24.41 -0.63
CA ILE A 143 -23.93 24.68 0.05
C ILE A 143 -23.90 24.00 1.42
N VAL A 144 -24.99 24.08 2.16
CA VAL A 144 -25.10 23.46 3.49
C VAL A 144 -25.10 21.94 3.40
N GLU A 145 -25.85 21.34 2.48
CA GLU A 145 -25.83 19.89 2.23
C GLU A 145 -24.44 19.34 1.94
N VAL A 146 -23.69 20.02 1.06
CA VAL A 146 -22.29 19.65 0.74
C VAL A 146 -21.41 19.73 1.99
N GLY A 147 -21.56 20.81 2.78
CA GLY A 147 -20.81 20.99 4.04
C GLY A 147 -21.09 19.89 5.06
N ILE A 148 -22.35 19.52 5.25
CA ILE A 148 -22.78 18.43 6.15
C ILE A 148 -22.22 17.11 5.67
N GLY A 149 -22.30 16.80 4.37
CA GLY A 149 -21.79 15.58 3.80
C GLY A 149 -20.28 15.40 4.08
N VAL A 150 -19.48 16.44 3.84
CA VAL A 150 -18.05 16.43 4.13
C VAL A 150 -17.78 16.29 5.64
N ALA A 151 -18.48 17.04 6.48
CA ALA A 151 -18.30 17.01 7.93
C ALA A 151 -18.61 15.62 8.50
N VAL A 152 -19.72 15.01 8.09
CA VAL A 152 -20.11 13.67 8.53
C VAL A 152 -19.13 12.63 8.00
N GLY A 153 -18.71 12.71 6.73
CA GLY A 153 -17.74 11.79 6.14
C GLY A 153 -16.40 11.80 6.89
N VAL A 154 -15.88 12.98 7.21
CA VAL A 154 -14.66 13.12 8.02
C VAL A 154 -14.87 12.61 9.44
N ALA A 155 -15.98 12.95 10.09
CA ALA A 155 -16.28 12.54 11.46
C ALA A 155 -16.40 11.01 11.58
N VAL A 156 -17.16 10.37 10.69
CA VAL A 156 -17.30 8.90 10.65
C VAL A 156 -15.95 8.24 10.43
N ASN A 157 -15.12 8.78 9.50
CA ASN A 157 -13.79 8.25 9.26
C ASN A 157 -12.86 8.43 10.47
N ALA A 158 -12.95 9.54 11.19
CA ALA A 158 -12.17 9.79 12.40
C ALA A 158 -12.60 8.91 13.60
N LEU A 159 -13.89 8.64 13.74
CA LEU A 159 -14.43 7.82 14.83
C LEU A 159 -14.17 6.32 14.62
N LEU A 160 -14.21 5.86 13.37
CA LEU A 160 -14.05 4.46 12.98
C LEU A 160 -12.59 4.15 12.52
N VAL A 161 -11.58 4.80 13.10
CA VAL A 161 -10.16 4.51 12.79
C VAL A 161 -9.79 3.12 13.34
N PRO A 162 -9.47 2.13 12.51
CA PRO A 162 -8.95 0.87 12.99
C PRO A 162 -7.44 0.98 13.26
N PRO A 163 -6.91 0.28 14.27
CA PRO A 163 -5.47 0.13 14.51
C PRO A 163 -4.78 -0.85 13.54
N LEU A 164 -5.35 -1.07 12.33
CA LEU A 164 -4.94 -2.15 11.42
C LEU A 164 -3.70 -1.84 10.57
N GLN A 165 -3.21 -0.60 10.57
CA GLN A 165 -2.12 -0.19 9.66
C GLN A 165 -0.77 -0.81 10.07
N ASP A 166 -0.49 -0.92 11.37
CA ASP A 166 0.73 -1.54 11.87
C ASP A 166 0.75 -3.06 11.63
N GLN A 167 -0.41 -3.71 11.80
CA GLN A 167 -0.57 -5.14 11.51
C GLN A 167 -0.45 -5.43 10.01
N GLN A 168 -0.91 -4.52 9.17
CA GLN A 168 -0.79 -4.63 7.73
C GLN A 168 0.68 -4.53 7.27
N ALA A 169 1.43 -3.56 7.80
CA ALA A 169 2.86 -3.41 7.48
C ALA A 169 3.65 -4.66 7.90
N ALA A 170 3.42 -5.18 9.11
CA ALA A 170 4.04 -6.41 9.58
C ALA A 170 3.71 -7.61 8.68
N TRP A 171 2.46 -7.76 8.27
CA TRP A 171 2.03 -8.83 7.38
C TRP A 171 2.70 -8.77 6.00
N TYR A 172 2.84 -7.57 5.41
CA TYR A 172 3.54 -7.40 4.13
C TYR A 172 5.01 -7.80 4.23
N ILE A 173 5.69 -7.43 5.31
CA ILE A 173 7.08 -7.78 5.55
C ILE A 173 7.23 -9.29 5.72
N ASP A 174 6.37 -9.93 6.52
CA ASP A 174 6.39 -11.39 6.72
C ASP A 174 6.09 -12.14 5.43
N SER A 175 5.15 -11.65 4.63
CA SER A 175 4.85 -12.21 3.31
C SER A 175 6.02 -12.06 2.34
N ALA A 176 6.72 -10.93 2.36
CA ALA A 176 7.90 -10.69 1.51
C ALA A 176 9.05 -11.62 1.90
N ASN A 177 9.40 -11.72 3.19
CA ASN A 177 10.46 -12.62 3.66
C ASN A 177 10.18 -14.08 3.32
N ARG A 178 8.93 -14.53 3.50
CA ARG A 178 8.53 -15.88 3.11
C ARG A 178 8.73 -16.13 1.63
N LYS A 179 8.29 -15.19 0.78
CA LYS A 179 8.45 -15.30 -0.67
C LYS A 179 9.92 -15.24 -1.11
N ILE A 180 10.75 -14.42 -0.47
CA ILE A 180 12.20 -14.40 -0.69
C ILE A 180 12.77 -15.80 -0.40
N GLY A 181 12.44 -16.36 0.77
CA GLY A 181 12.88 -17.70 1.16
C GLY A 181 12.43 -18.79 0.19
N GLU A 182 11.16 -18.78 -0.24
CA GLU A 182 10.61 -19.72 -1.23
C GLU A 182 11.37 -19.66 -2.56
N VAL A 183 11.63 -18.45 -3.08
CA VAL A 183 12.40 -18.30 -4.34
C VAL A 183 13.83 -18.80 -4.18
N LEU A 184 14.47 -18.54 -3.04
CA LEU A 184 15.84 -19.02 -2.78
C LEU A 184 15.90 -20.55 -2.68
N ILE A 185 14.92 -21.19 -2.03
CA ILE A 185 14.83 -22.64 -1.91
C ILE A 185 14.63 -23.28 -3.29
N ASP A 186 13.62 -22.83 -4.05
CA ASP A 186 13.33 -23.33 -5.38
C ASP A 186 14.54 -23.16 -6.32
N MET A 187 15.17 -21.98 -6.27
CA MET A 187 16.37 -21.70 -7.05
C MET A 187 17.55 -22.63 -6.67
N ALA A 188 17.75 -22.90 -5.38
CA ALA A 188 18.79 -23.80 -4.92
C ALA A 188 18.53 -25.26 -5.35
N ASP A 189 17.29 -25.72 -5.24
CA ASP A 189 16.90 -27.08 -5.61
C ASP A 189 17.06 -27.30 -7.11
N GLU A 190 16.63 -26.37 -7.92
CA GLU A 190 16.74 -26.44 -9.38
C GLU A 190 18.20 -26.24 -9.84
N PHE A 191 18.96 -25.31 -9.25
CA PHE A 191 20.35 -25.06 -9.57
C PHE A 191 21.26 -26.25 -9.22
N SER A 192 20.95 -27.01 -8.18
CA SER A 192 21.70 -28.22 -7.81
C SER A 192 21.64 -29.33 -8.88
N GLY A 193 20.57 -29.35 -9.69
CA GLY A 193 20.36 -30.27 -10.81
C GLY A 193 20.69 -29.65 -12.17
N SER A 194 19.95 -30.04 -13.20
CA SER A 194 19.91 -29.37 -14.50
C SER A 194 18.72 -28.44 -14.55
N TRP A 195 18.94 -27.12 -14.70
CA TRP A 195 17.86 -26.19 -14.85
C TRP A 195 17.65 -25.77 -16.31
N GLU A 196 16.45 -25.32 -16.63
CA GLU A 196 16.10 -24.78 -17.95
C GLU A 196 15.87 -23.27 -17.86
N THR A 197 15.93 -22.59 -19.01
CA THR A 197 15.71 -21.13 -19.11
C THR A 197 14.34 -20.71 -18.58
N THR A 198 13.32 -21.56 -18.74
CA THR A 198 11.95 -21.32 -18.24
C THR A 198 11.88 -21.14 -16.72
N GLN A 199 12.70 -21.88 -15.97
CA GLN A 199 12.77 -21.79 -14.51
C GLN A 199 13.43 -20.47 -14.07
N ALA A 200 14.49 -20.07 -14.77
CA ALA A 200 15.15 -18.79 -14.50
C ALA A 200 14.23 -17.59 -14.81
N ASP A 201 13.38 -17.68 -15.81
CA ASP A 201 12.37 -16.67 -16.11
C ASP A 201 11.28 -16.62 -15.01
N ASP A 202 10.82 -17.77 -14.48
CA ASP A 202 9.85 -17.82 -13.37
C ASP A 202 10.40 -17.15 -12.11
N TRP A 203 11.64 -17.45 -11.70
CA TRP A 203 12.25 -16.77 -10.54
C TRP A 203 12.31 -15.26 -10.72
N HIS A 204 12.66 -14.80 -11.93
CA HIS A 204 12.72 -13.37 -12.24
C HIS A 204 11.35 -12.71 -12.17
N ASP A 205 10.31 -13.31 -12.71
CA ASP A 205 8.94 -12.80 -12.68
C ASP A 205 8.38 -12.76 -11.26
N ARG A 206 8.69 -13.77 -10.44
CA ARG A 206 8.32 -13.79 -9.01
C ARG A 206 8.96 -12.62 -8.25
N THR A 207 10.23 -12.29 -8.51
CA THR A 207 10.87 -11.12 -7.88
C THR A 207 10.27 -9.79 -8.34
N LYS A 208 9.80 -9.68 -9.58
CA LYS A 208 9.06 -8.53 -10.08
C LYS A 208 7.75 -8.34 -9.33
N THR A 209 6.98 -9.40 -9.18
CA THR A 209 5.72 -9.40 -8.42
C THR A 209 5.94 -9.01 -6.94
N MET A 210 7.08 -9.41 -6.34
CA MET A 210 7.43 -8.98 -4.98
C MET A 210 7.63 -7.46 -4.89
N SER A 211 8.30 -6.83 -5.86
CA SER A 211 8.48 -5.37 -5.89
C SER A 211 7.16 -4.61 -6.03
N GLU A 212 6.21 -5.15 -6.80
CA GLU A 212 4.88 -4.57 -6.93
C GLU A 212 4.12 -4.64 -5.60
N ASN A 213 4.20 -5.76 -4.89
CA ASN A 213 3.59 -5.92 -3.57
C ASN A 213 4.24 -4.99 -2.52
N LEU A 214 5.56 -4.78 -2.56
CA LEU A 214 6.25 -3.83 -1.70
C LEU A 214 5.82 -2.38 -1.94
N SER A 215 5.43 -2.02 -3.16
CA SER A 215 4.87 -0.70 -3.45
C SER A 215 3.56 -0.44 -2.68
N SER A 216 2.74 -1.47 -2.51
CA SER A 216 1.50 -1.43 -1.70
C SER A 216 1.81 -1.29 -0.21
N ALA A 217 2.84 -2.00 0.28
CA ALA A 217 3.33 -1.85 1.64
C ALA A 217 3.84 -0.43 1.93
N TRP A 218 4.57 0.18 1.00
CA TRP A 218 4.99 1.57 1.08
C TRP A 218 3.83 2.57 1.16
N GLN A 219 2.74 2.30 0.43
CA GLN A 219 1.52 3.11 0.53
C GLN A 219 0.89 2.98 1.91
N ALA A 220 0.82 1.78 2.48
CA ALA A 220 0.29 1.54 3.81
C ALA A 220 1.12 2.25 4.89
N VAL A 221 2.45 2.15 4.86
CA VAL A 221 3.36 2.83 5.81
C VAL A 221 3.25 4.35 5.71
N ARG A 222 3.19 4.91 4.50
CA ARG A 222 2.97 6.35 4.30
C ARG A 222 1.63 6.80 4.86
N ALA A 223 0.58 6.04 4.64
CA ALA A 223 -0.75 6.30 5.16
C ALA A 223 -0.77 6.27 6.71
N ALA A 224 -0.07 5.31 7.33
CA ALA A 224 0.11 5.24 8.77
C ALA A 224 0.81 6.50 9.31
N LYS A 225 1.92 6.90 8.72
CA LYS A 225 2.69 8.10 9.11
C LYS A 225 1.87 9.40 8.99
N GLU A 226 1.08 9.54 7.95
CA GLU A 226 0.16 10.66 7.78
C GLU A 226 -0.93 10.67 8.87
N SER A 227 -1.46 9.50 9.20
CA SER A 227 -2.49 9.34 10.24
C SER A 227 -1.97 9.70 11.65
N HIS A 228 -0.72 9.36 11.96
CA HIS A 228 -0.09 9.70 13.25
C HIS A 228 0.15 11.20 13.43
N ARG A 229 0.42 11.96 12.37
CA ARG A 229 0.62 13.42 12.45
C ARG A 229 -0.62 14.18 12.89
N PHE A 230 -1.81 13.66 12.63
CA PHE A 230 -3.09 14.34 12.91
C PHE A 230 -3.96 13.57 13.92
N ASN A 231 -3.37 12.75 14.77
CA ASN A 231 -4.11 12.05 15.81
C ASN A 231 -4.51 13.01 16.94
N LEU A 232 -5.67 13.66 16.78
CA LEU A 232 -6.27 14.54 17.78
C LEU A 232 -6.49 13.86 19.15
N ARG A 233 -6.54 12.51 19.21
CA ARG A 233 -6.65 11.76 20.47
C ARG A 233 -5.43 11.94 21.39
N ARG A 234 -4.29 12.37 20.89
CA ARG A 234 -3.09 12.67 21.70
C ARG A 234 -3.29 13.87 22.63
N HIS A 235 -4.27 14.73 22.33
CA HIS A 235 -4.59 15.93 23.10
C HIS A 235 -5.83 15.78 24.01
N LEU A 236 -6.54 14.64 23.91
CA LEU A 236 -7.63 14.34 24.83
C LEU A 236 -7.06 13.61 26.07
N PRO A 237 -7.30 14.13 27.28
CA PRO A 237 -6.88 13.44 28.51
C PRO A 237 -7.66 12.13 28.64
N GLY A 238 -7.07 11.05 28.13
CA GLY A 238 -7.61 9.69 28.32
C GLY A 238 -7.42 9.23 29.77
N PRO A 239 -8.23 8.27 30.26
CA PRO A 239 -8.08 7.72 31.60
C PRO A 239 -6.64 7.19 31.76
N ARG A 240 -5.93 7.72 32.76
CA ARG A 240 -4.57 7.33 33.15
C ARG A 240 -4.49 5.82 33.31
N LYS A 241 -3.95 5.10 32.33
CA LYS A 241 -3.49 3.73 32.53
C LYS A 241 -2.38 3.77 33.56
N GLN A 242 -2.66 3.12 34.66
CA GLN A 242 -1.87 3.04 35.88
C GLN A 242 -0.43 2.59 35.55
N ARG A 243 0.54 3.41 35.88
CA ARG A 243 1.97 3.12 35.81
C ARG A 243 2.27 1.81 36.52
N ARG A 244 2.65 0.79 35.80
CA ARG A 244 3.35 -0.38 36.32
C ARG A 244 4.74 -0.40 35.69
N GLY A 245 5.77 -0.06 36.48
CA GLY A 245 7.17 -0.26 36.14
C GLY A 245 7.75 0.77 35.14
N GLY A 246 8.63 1.64 35.66
CA GLY A 246 9.28 2.73 34.97
C GLY A 246 10.05 2.34 33.70
N ARG A 247 9.40 2.44 32.57
CA ARG A 247 10.01 2.54 31.26
C ARG A 247 9.25 3.62 30.52
N LEU A 248 9.94 4.71 30.22
CA LEU A 248 9.43 5.79 29.39
C LEU A 248 9.04 5.22 28.03
N LEU A 249 7.74 5.30 27.72
CA LEU A 249 7.21 4.98 26.41
C LEU A 249 7.69 6.01 25.41
N LEU A 250 8.86 5.77 24.82
CA LEU A 250 9.28 6.33 23.53
C LEU A 250 8.61 5.58 22.35
N ASP A 251 7.53 4.84 22.64
CA ASP A 251 6.95 3.84 21.73
C ASP A 251 6.13 4.42 20.57
N ASP A 252 5.71 5.68 20.63
CA ASP A 252 4.79 6.22 19.60
C ASP A 252 5.50 6.89 18.41
N VAL A 253 6.76 7.32 18.55
CA VAL A 253 7.54 7.92 17.46
C VAL A 253 8.53 6.92 16.86
N GLY A 254 8.96 5.94 17.65
CA GLY A 254 9.90 4.90 17.23
C GLY A 254 9.27 3.78 16.39
N GLY A 255 7.95 3.56 16.51
CA GLY A 255 7.23 2.51 15.78
C GLY A 255 7.27 2.70 14.27
N ASP A 256 6.85 3.86 13.80
CA ASP A 256 6.75 4.18 12.37
C ASP A 256 8.12 4.27 11.68
N ALA A 257 9.12 4.88 12.32
CA ALA A 257 10.47 4.97 11.80
C ALA A 257 11.10 3.57 11.63
N SER A 258 10.79 2.63 12.53
CA SER A 258 11.28 1.27 12.47
C SER A 258 10.60 0.43 11.38
N TYR A 259 9.29 0.55 11.16
CA TYR A 259 8.63 -0.15 10.04
C TYR A 259 9.10 0.38 8.69
N GLN A 260 9.35 1.67 8.57
CA GLN A 260 9.94 2.26 7.38
C GLN A 260 11.33 1.69 7.11
N GLN A 261 12.21 1.63 8.13
CA GLN A 261 13.55 1.05 7.99
C GLN A 261 13.51 -0.43 7.61
N ILE A 262 12.63 -1.22 8.25
CA ILE A 262 12.46 -2.64 7.92
C ILE A 262 12.01 -2.79 6.47
N LEU A 263 11.08 -1.96 6.01
CA LEU A 263 10.57 -2.02 4.64
C LEU A 263 11.64 -1.59 3.62
N GLU A 264 12.47 -0.57 3.93
CA GLU A 264 13.63 -0.18 3.13
C GLU A 264 14.62 -1.34 2.98
N ARG A 265 14.94 -2.02 4.09
CA ARG A 265 15.81 -3.20 4.06
C ARG A 265 15.21 -4.36 3.27
N THR A 266 13.90 -4.61 3.42
CA THR A 266 13.23 -5.66 2.65
C THR A 266 13.24 -5.36 1.14
N ASP A 267 13.05 -4.11 0.75
CA ASP A 267 13.12 -3.67 -0.66
C ASP A 267 14.52 -3.82 -1.24
N GLU A 268 15.55 -3.51 -0.44
CA GLU A 268 16.95 -3.74 -0.78
C GLU A 268 17.24 -5.24 -0.97
N ALA A 269 16.75 -6.11 -0.07
CA ALA A 269 16.90 -7.57 -0.21
C ALA A 269 16.22 -8.09 -1.49
N VAL A 270 15.03 -7.63 -1.83
CA VAL A 270 14.34 -7.99 -3.08
C VAL A 270 15.11 -7.50 -4.30
N THR A 271 15.77 -6.34 -4.23
CA THR A 271 16.62 -5.83 -5.30
C THR A 271 17.83 -6.73 -5.55
N HIS A 272 18.51 -7.18 -4.48
CA HIS A 272 19.61 -8.13 -4.60
C HIS A 272 19.14 -9.52 -5.10
N LEU A 273 17.98 -9.99 -4.66
CA LEU A 273 17.38 -11.22 -5.17
C LEU A 273 17.08 -11.11 -6.67
N ARG A 274 16.57 -9.98 -7.13
CA ARG A 274 16.34 -9.73 -8.57
C ARG A 274 17.65 -9.71 -9.35
N HIS A 275 18.70 -9.14 -8.80
CA HIS A 275 20.02 -9.18 -9.42
C HIS A 275 20.51 -10.62 -9.53
N LEU A 276 20.38 -11.41 -8.46
CA LEU A 276 20.76 -12.81 -8.40
C LEU A 276 20.03 -13.65 -9.47
N THR A 277 18.71 -13.56 -9.54
CA THR A 277 17.91 -14.28 -10.54
C THR A 277 18.23 -13.85 -11.96
N ARG A 278 18.51 -12.57 -12.19
CA ARG A 278 18.94 -12.05 -13.48
C ARG A 278 20.30 -12.61 -13.89
N THR A 279 21.27 -12.62 -12.97
CA THR A 279 22.63 -13.17 -13.22
C THR A 279 22.57 -14.63 -13.61
N LEU A 280 21.75 -15.44 -12.90
CA LEU A 280 21.54 -16.84 -13.23
C LEU A 280 20.87 -17.02 -14.59
N ARG A 281 19.88 -16.21 -14.91
CA ARG A 281 19.22 -16.23 -16.20
C ARG A 281 20.18 -15.90 -17.36
N GLU A 282 21.00 -14.87 -17.21
CA GLU A 282 21.99 -14.47 -18.21
C GLU A 282 23.05 -15.58 -18.39
N ALA A 283 23.45 -16.24 -17.31
CA ALA A 283 24.38 -17.35 -17.35
C ALA A 283 23.84 -18.58 -18.10
N THR A 284 22.53 -18.82 -18.10
CA THR A 284 21.89 -19.91 -18.85
C THR A 284 22.06 -19.74 -20.37
N TYR A 285 22.04 -18.50 -20.85
CA TYR A 285 22.24 -18.20 -22.27
C TYR A 285 23.71 -18.29 -22.72
N ALA A 286 24.65 -18.22 -21.78
CA ALA A 286 26.09 -18.17 -22.06
C ALA A 286 26.73 -19.57 -22.19
N ASP A 287 25.96 -20.67 -22.17
CA ASP A 287 26.43 -22.07 -22.23
C ASP A 287 27.57 -22.35 -21.22
N SER A 288 27.47 -21.75 -20.05
CA SER A 288 28.49 -21.80 -19.01
C SER A 288 28.52 -23.17 -18.36
N ARG A 289 29.65 -23.88 -18.47
CA ARG A 289 29.90 -25.08 -17.67
C ARG A 289 30.18 -24.66 -16.23
N TRP A 290 29.30 -25.05 -15.34
CA TRP A 290 29.45 -24.78 -13.91
C TRP A 290 30.37 -25.77 -13.26
N ASP A 291 31.18 -25.30 -12.31
CA ASP A 291 31.91 -26.19 -11.42
C ASP A 291 30.94 -26.94 -10.51
N ASP A 292 31.04 -28.26 -10.46
CA ASP A 292 30.12 -29.11 -9.70
C ASP A 292 30.29 -28.96 -8.17
N GLN A 293 31.48 -28.60 -7.70
CA GLN A 293 31.74 -28.38 -6.28
C GLN A 293 31.12 -27.05 -5.83
N PHE A 294 31.36 -25.96 -6.57
CA PHE A 294 30.74 -24.67 -6.34
C PHE A 294 29.22 -24.81 -6.33
N ARG A 295 28.66 -25.44 -7.36
CA ARG A 295 27.23 -25.56 -7.56
C ARG A 295 26.53 -26.27 -6.39
N ARG A 296 27.06 -27.38 -5.91
CA ARG A 296 26.53 -28.09 -4.74
C ARG A 296 26.62 -27.26 -3.48
N ARG A 297 27.81 -26.74 -3.14
CA ARG A 297 28.03 -25.97 -1.91
C ARG A 297 27.18 -24.70 -1.87
N TRP A 298 27.16 -23.95 -2.98
CA TRP A 298 26.36 -22.73 -3.08
C TRP A 298 24.87 -23.04 -2.95
N SER A 299 24.34 -24.07 -3.63
CA SER A 299 22.95 -24.46 -3.51
C SER A 299 22.55 -24.84 -2.08
N ASP A 300 23.41 -25.59 -1.38
CA ASP A 300 23.12 -25.95 0.01
C ASP A 300 23.06 -24.74 0.93
N ILE A 301 23.98 -23.79 0.77
CA ILE A 301 24.00 -22.54 1.55
C ILE A 301 22.74 -21.69 1.24
N VAL A 302 22.39 -21.55 -0.05
CA VAL A 302 21.21 -20.76 -0.48
C VAL A 302 19.91 -21.40 0.02
N ARG A 303 19.80 -22.72 -0.01
CA ARG A 303 18.64 -23.44 0.53
C ARG A 303 18.48 -23.19 2.03
N ASN A 304 19.57 -23.32 2.78
CA ASN A 304 19.59 -23.07 4.23
C ASN A 304 19.23 -21.60 4.54
N ALA A 305 19.78 -20.65 3.80
CA ALA A 305 19.44 -19.25 3.91
C ALA A 305 17.97 -19.01 3.58
N GLY A 306 17.43 -19.64 2.56
CA GLY A 306 16.03 -19.57 2.19
C GLY A 306 15.10 -20.02 3.34
N HIS A 307 15.40 -21.14 3.98
CA HIS A 307 14.66 -21.61 5.16
C HIS A 307 14.76 -20.63 6.33
N ALA A 308 15.96 -20.10 6.62
CA ALA A 308 16.17 -19.16 7.70
C ALA A 308 15.47 -17.81 7.47
N ILE A 309 15.40 -17.34 6.23
CA ILE A 309 14.69 -16.10 5.86
C ILE A 309 13.18 -16.28 5.92
N ALA A 310 12.66 -17.45 5.51
CA ALA A 310 11.24 -17.77 5.55
C ALA A 310 10.71 -17.92 6.98
N ASP A 311 11.52 -18.40 7.90
CA ASP A 311 11.18 -18.59 9.32
C ASP A 311 11.99 -17.66 10.23
N PRO A 312 11.38 -16.59 10.78
CA PRO A 312 12.07 -15.63 11.65
C PRO A 312 12.68 -16.22 12.94
N SER A 313 12.34 -17.45 13.29
CA SER A 313 12.91 -18.15 14.46
C SER A 313 14.31 -18.73 14.21
N ILE A 314 14.68 -18.89 12.94
CA ILE A 314 15.95 -19.46 12.52
C ILE A 314 16.99 -18.32 12.34
N ASP A 315 18.24 -18.56 12.78
CA ASP A 315 19.33 -17.60 12.58
C ASP A 315 19.95 -17.77 11.19
N VAL A 316 20.08 -16.68 10.46
CA VAL A 316 20.66 -16.63 9.13
C VAL A 316 22.19 -16.42 9.17
N SER A 317 22.76 -16.02 10.31
CA SER A 317 24.19 -15.71 10.45
C SER A 317 25.13 -16.84 10.04
N PRO A 318 24.85 -18.14 10.29
CA PRO A 318 25.72 -19.22 9.84
C PRO A 318 25.88 -19.27 8.31
N CYS A 319 24.86 -18.86 7.56
CA CYS A 319 24.93 -18.83 6.10
C CYS A 319 25.89 -17.76 5.58
N HIS A 320 26.04 -16.66 6.32
CA HIS A 320 27.01 -15.61 6.01
C HIS A 320 28.45 -16.15 6.08
N ASP A 321 28.79 -16.84 7.17
CA ASP A 321 30.12 -17.38 7.37
C ASP A 321 30.46 -18.47 6.34
N GLN A 322 29.49 -19.33 6.01
CA GLN A 322 29.61 -20.33 4.96
C GLN A 322 29.84 -19.74 3.55
N LEU A 323 29.20 -18.59 3.25
CA LEU A 323 29.43 -17.87 1.99
C LEU A 323 30.84 -17.27 1.91
N LEU A 324 31.36 -16.74 3.03
CA LEU A 324 32.72 -16.23 3.08
C LEU A 324 33.77 -17.35 2.93
N GLU A 325 33.56 -18.50 3.60
CA GLU A 325 34.40 -19.68 3.46
C GLU A 325 34.37 -20.21 2.01
N LEU A 326 33.18 -20.26 1.37
CA LEU A 326 33.07 -20.63 -0.04
C LEU A 326 33.88 -19.67 -0.93
N ALA A 327 33.80 -18.35 -0.67
CA ALA A 327 34.52 -17.35 -1.45
C ALA A 327 36.05 -17.51 -1.30
N GLU A 328 36.52 -17.81 -0.07
CA GLU A 328 37.95 -18.04 0.22
C GLU A 328 38.45 -19.30 -0.51
N ASP A 329 37.76 -20.41 -0.36
CA ASP A 329 38.12 -21.66 -1.01
C ASP A 329 38.17 -21.53 -2.54
N MET A 330 37.12 -20.89 -3.14
CA MET A 330 37.07 -20.69 -4.59
C MET A 330 38.15 -19.71 -5.10
N SER A 331 38.59 -18.76 -4.27
CA SER A 331 39.67 -17.83 -4.65
C SER A 331 41.05 -18.48 -4.67
N GLY A 332 41.22 -19.52 -3.89
CA GLY A 332 42.47 -20.31 -3.82
C GLY A 332 42.58 -21.43 -4.87
N ASP A 333 41.48 -21.73 -5.58
CA ASP A 333 41.44 -22.84 -6.53
C ASP A 333 42.01 -22.43 -7.91
N VAL A 334 43.17 -23.03 -8.23
CA VAL A 334 43.95 -22.74 -9.45
C VAL A 334 43.27 -23.31 -10.69
N ASP A 335 42.39 -24.30 -10.55
CA ASP A 335 41.71 -25.01 -11.65
C ASP A 335 40.44 -24.33 -12.12
N LEU A 336 39.94 -23.31 -11.39
CA LEU A 336 38.79 -22.54 -11.80
C LEU A 336 39.09 -21.69 -13.05
N PRO A 337 38.28 -21.81 -14.11
CA PRO A 337 38.43 -20.99 -15.29
C PRO A 337 38.28 -19.50 -14.93
N ALA A 338 39.35 -18.73 -15.15
CA ALA A 338 39.40 -17.28 -14.82
C ALA A 338 38.23 -16.50 -15.44
N GLN A 339 37.64 -17.00 -16.52
CA GLN A 339 36.50 -16.39 -17.20
C GLN A 339 35.17 -16.51 -16.40
N HIS A 340 35.02 -17.48 -15.51
CA HIS A 340 33.80 -17.73 -14.73
C HIS A 340 33.84 -17.07 -13.34
N TRP A 341 35.02 -16.68 -12.86
CA TRP A 341 35.19 -16.06 -11.55
C TRP A 341 34.29 -14.84 -11.29
N PRO A 342 34.10 -13.90 -12.24
CA PRO A 342 33.21 -12.77 -12.02
C PRO A 342 31.76 -13.20 -11.78
N LEU A 343 31.31 -14.30 -12.39
CA LEU A 343 29.98 -14.85 -12.21
C LEU A 343 29.80 -15.44 -10.81
N TYR A 344 30.72 -16.29 -10.37
CA TYR A 344 30.68 -16.87 -9.02
C TYR A 344 30.76 -15.81 -7.94
N GLY A 345 31.66 -14.83 -8.10
CA GLY A 345 31.77 -13.69 -7.19
C GLY A 345 30.48 -12.85 -7.11
N SER A 346 29.79 -12.65 -8.23
CA SER A 346 28.51 -11.95 -8.28
C SER A 346 27.40 -12.72 -7.54
N LEU A 347 27.34 -14.05 -7.67
CA LEU A 347 26.37 -14.89 -6.97
C LEU A 347 26.62 -14.88 -5.45
N ILE A 348 27.86 -15.06 -5.03
CA ILE A 348 28.24 -15.01 -3.61
C ILE A 348 27.95 -13.64 -3.03
N SER A 349 28.37 -12.55 -3.69
CA SER A 349 28.15 -11.19 -3.21
C SER A 349 26.68 -10.84 -3.10
N SER A 350 25.86 -11.19 -4.08
CA SER A 350 24.42 -10.95 -4.03
C SER A 350 23.76 -11.70 -2.86
N MET A 351 24.21 -12.94 -2.62
CA MET A 351 23.67 -13.76 -1.53
C MET A 351 24.11 -13.23 -0.15
N LEU A 352 25.39 -12.78 -0.03
CA LEU A 352 25.88 -12.12 1.19
C LEU A 352 25.06 -10.90 1.56
N HIS A 353 24.73 -10.04 0.58
CA HIS A 353 23.89 -8.87 0.84
C HIS A 353 22.49 -9.27 1.31
N ILE A 354 21.86 -10.27 0.68
CA ILE A 354 20.54 -10.78 1.10
C ILE A 354 20.59 -11.27 2.54
N VAL A 355 21.60 -12.07 2.90
CA VAL A 355 21.76 -12.65 4.24
C VAL A 355 21.98 -11.57 5.30
N VAL A 356 22.85 -10.60 5.04
CA VAL A 356 23.12 -9.48 5.97
C VAL A 356 21.86 -8.64 6.18
N ILE A 357 21.20 -8.24 5.12
CA ILE A 357 20.02 -7.39 5.17
C ILE A 357 18.87 -8.08 5.93
N THR A 358 18.62 -9.36 5.64
CA THR A 358 17.56 -10.13 6.32
C THR A 358 17.88 -10.43 7.77
N GLY A 359 19.16 -10.62 8.11
CA GLY A 359 19.65 -10.73 9.47
C GLY A 359 19.41 -9.46 10.29
N ASP A 360 19.66 -8.28 9.73
CA ASP A 360 19.38 -6.99 10.35
C ASP A 360 17.87 -6.82 10.63
N VAL A 361 17.03 -7.20 9.68
CA VAL A 361 15.57 -7.18 9.84
C VAL A 361 15.12 -8.08 10.99
N ALA A 362 15.65 -9.32 11.07
CA ALA A 362 15.32 -10.27 12.12
C ALA A 362 15.79 -9.79 13.51
N SER A 363 16.99 -9.20 13.62
CA SER A 363 17.53 -8.64 14.87
C SER A 363 16.69 -7.47 15.39
N THR A 364 16.27 -6.57 14.50
CA THR A 364 15.42 -5.43 14.83
C THR A 364 14.05 -5.87 15.36
N ARG A 365 13.52 -7.02 14.91
CA ARG A 365 12.29 -7.62 15.42
C ARG A 365 12.44 -8.27 16.77
N ARG A 366 13.53 -9.02 17.02
CA ARG A 366 13.79 -9.70 18.30
C ARG A 366 13.97 -8.73 19.47
N THR A 367 14.44 -7.54 19.24
CA THR A 367 14.57 -6.50 20.28
C THR A 367 13.23 -5.89 20.70
N ARG A 368 12.12 -6.23 20.03
CA ARG A 368 10.76 -5.73 20.30
C ARG A 368 9.81 -6.73 20.97
N GLY A 369 10.04 -8.02 20.84
CA GLY A 369 9.27 -9.07 21.51
C GLY A 369 9.75 -9.31 22.92
#